data_b61bc9e29ccee9bed3278a2974e2760d
#
_entry.id   b61bc9e29ccee9bed3278a2974e2760d
#
_cell.length_a   1.000
_cell.length_b   1.000
_cell.length_c   1.000
_cell.angle_alpha   90.00
_cell.angle_beta   90.00
_cell.angle_gamma   90.00
#
_symmetry.space_group_name_H-M   'P 1'
#
loop_
_entity.id
_entity.type
_entity.pdbx_description
1 polymer ?
#
loop_
_entity_poly.entity_id
_entity_poly.type
_entity_poly.pdbx_seq_one_letter_code
_entity_poly.pdbx_strand_id
1 'polypeptide(L)'
;MVRYKALFAAFAAGALLALAGQAPAQAAAPVAAPAAATPGCGKAPGLTSGSHTISSGGQNRSYILRVPNNYDNNHQYRLFVGLHWRGGTANDVDSGGTDGYNWSYYGLRRLADNAGNGTIFVAPQGNGNGWANPGGQDVTFIDDLLRQLEGALCVDTSQVFAGGFSYGAAMSYALACARPTVFRAVAVYSGANLSGCSGGTQPVAFIGLHGLRDNVLPIASGRALRDQFVRNNGCTPQNPPEPANGSLTHIVTAYSGCRAGYPVVWAAFDGAGHDPGPRDGCTCDGWQTWTSGEVWKFITQFDSNTQPPNPPVQTGVNYKLVAQHSSKLVGITGASTAAGALIEQESANGGLSQQFDFVDSGDGYYRVRARNSGLVLQAANANSGADISQQADTNSTAEQWRVVDQGSGAVSLVNRLSGLALDVWGVSTADGARISQWTFTGNPNQRFQLQRA
;
A
#
# COMPACT_ATOMS: atom_id res chain seq x y z
N MET A 1 -50.56 9.27 78.42
CA MET A 1 -51.38 8.67 77.36
C MET A 1 -51.09 9.36 76.09
N VAL A 2 -50.25 8.78 75.23
CA VAL A 2 -49.86 9.37 73.97
C VAL A 2 -50.38 8.44 72.88
N ARG A 3 -51.17 8.96 71.94
CA ARG A 3 -51.74 8.25 70.79
C ARG A 3 -50.81 8.30 69.64
N TYR A 4 -50.37 7.15 69.13
CA TYR A 4 -49.61 7.02 67.82
C TYR A 4 -50.63 7.03 66.68
N LYS A 5 -50.40 7.92 65.72
CA LYS A 5 -51.05 7.89 64.41
C LYS A 5 -50.10 7.20 63.45
N ALA A 6 -50.56 6.11 62.86
CA ALA A 6 -49.84 5.43 61.75
C ALA A 6 -50.06 6.19 60.41
N LEU A 7 -49.00 6.55 59.72
CA LEU A 7 -49.03 7.01 58.33
C LEU A 7 -48.75 5.83 57.41
N PHE A 8 -49.66 5.57 56.48
CA PHE A 8 -49.45 4.66 55.37
C PHE A 8 -48.65 5.41 54.27
N ALA A 9 -47.48 4.89 53.93
CA ALA A 9 -46.73 5.31 52.77
C ALA A 9 -47.08 4.41 51.56
N ALA A 10 -47.65 4.99 50.54
CA ALA A 10 -47.87 4.31 49.25
C ALA A 10 -46.58 4.27 48.43
N PHE A 11 -46.10 3.07 48.09
CA PHE A 11 -45.01 2.88 47.12
C PHE A 11 -45.58 2.99 45.72
N ALA A 12 -45.17 4.05 44.97
CA ALA A 12 -45.35 4.14 43.55
C ALA A 12 -44.16 3.46 42.87
N ALA A 13 -44.41 2.34 42.18
CA ALA A 13 -43.42 1.69 41.32
C ALA A 13 -43.26 2.47 40.02
N GLY A 14 -42.18 3.25 39.91
CA GLY A 14 -41.78 3.91 38.66
C GLY A 14 -41.04 2.92 37.73
N ALA A 15 -41.65 2.59 36.60
CA ALA A 15 -41.01 1.83 35.56
C ALA A 15 -39.97 2.73 34.83
N LEU A 16 -38.69 2.48 35.02
CA LEU A 16 -37.62 3.08 34.21
C LEU A 16 -37.60 2.39 32.82
N LEU A 17 -38.12 3.07 31.83
CA LEU A 17 -37.84 2.74 30.41
C LEU A 17 -36.39 3.09 30.11
N ALA A 18 -35.54 2.09 29.97
CA ALA A 18 -34.20 2.24 29.39
C ALA A 18 -34.34 2.53 27.89
N LEU A 19 -34.15 3.79 27.49
CA LEU A 19 -33.93 4.17 26.12
C LEU A 19 -32.55 3.62 25.71
N ALA A 20 -32.54 2.48 25.02
CA ALA A 20 -31.35 2.02 24.30
C ALA A 20 -31.06 3.02 23.17
N GLY A 21 -30.08 3.89 23.41
CA GLY A 21 -29.55 4.76 22.37
C GLY A 21 -28.93 3.92 21.24
N GLN A 22 -29.56 3.92 20.08
CA GLN A 22 -28.96 3.38 18.88
C GLN A 22 -27.73 4.24 18.55
N ALA A 23 -26.54 3.64 18.53
CA ALA A 23 -25.35 4.27 17.99
C ALA A 23 -25.62 4.65 16.53
N PRO A 24 -25.21 5.85 16.08
CA PRO A 24 -25.39 6.22 14.68
C PRO A 24 -24.65 5.21 13.81
N ALA A 25 -25.38 4.62 12.85
CA ALA A 25 -24.78 3.78 11.82
C ALA A 25 -23.70 4.60 11.11
N GLN A 26 -22.43 4.19 11.24
CA GLN A 26 -21.35 4.75 10.45
C GLN A 26 -21.68 4.49 8.98
N ALA A 27 -21.89 5.57 8.23
CA ALA A 27 -22.03 5.47 6.78
C ALA A 27 -20.77 4.78 6.23
N ALA A 28 -20.98 3.68 5.50
CA ALA A 28 -19.89 3.00 4.80
C ALA A 28 -19.18 4.05 3.93
N ALA A 29 -17.83 4.11 4.05
CA ALA A 29 -17.05 4.98 3.21
C ALA A 29 -17.34 4.64 1.74
N PRO A 30 -17.48 5.63 0.85
CA PRO A 30 -17.70 5.35 -0.55
C PRO A 30 -16.52 4.52 -1.07
N VAL A 31 -16.82 3.33 -1.60
CA VAL A 31 -15.87 2.53 -2.36
C VAL A 31 -15.41 3.44 -3.50
N ALA A 32 -14.10 3.64 -3.65
CA ALA A 32 -13.57 4.40 -4.77
C ALA A 32 -14.14 3.80 -6.06
N ALA A 33 -14.77 4.65 -6.88
CA ALA A 33 -15.26 4.20 -8.17
C ALA A 33 -14.07 3.59 -8.95
N PRO A 34 -14.30 2.49 -9.72
CA PRO A 34 -13.24 1.95 -10.56
C PRO A 34 -12.71 3.07 -11.44
N ALA A 35 -11.36 3.17 -11.55
CA ALA A 35 -10.71 4.18 -12.36
C ALA A 35 -11.29 4.13 -13.79
N ALA A 36 -11.84 5.25 -14.25
CA ALA A 36 -12.28 5.34 -15.64
C ALA A 36 -11.05 5.34 -16.54
N ALA A 37 -11.06 4.54 -17.59
CA ALA A 37 -10.00 4.54 -18.59
C ALA A 37 -9.84 5.96 -19.17
N THR A 38 -8.62 6.50 -19.16
CA THR A 38 -8.35 7.82 -19.74
C THR A 38 -8.52 7.82 -21.27
N PRO A 39 -8.75 8.98 -21.90
CA PRO A 39 -8.94 9.06 -23.34
C PRO A 39 -7.77 8.52 -24.18
N GLY A 40 -6.57 8.43 -23.61
CA GLY A 40 -5.39 7.84 -24.24
C GLY A 40 -5.37 6.31 -24.28
N CYS A 41 -6.23 5.63 -23.50
CA CYS A 41 -6.31 4.17 -23.50
C CYS A 41 -6.88 3.63 -24.82
N GLY A 42 -6.32 2.51 -25.29
CA GLY A 42 -6.71 1.85 -26.54
C GLY A 42 -6.27 2.58 -27.83
N LYS A 43 -5.50 3.67 -27.69
CA LYS A 43 -4.98 4.46 -28.83
C LYS A 43 -3.46 4.39 -28.91
N ALA A 44 -2.92 4.59 -30.10
CA ALA A 44 -1.47 4.80 -30.24
C ALA A 44 -1.03 5.97 -29.33
N PRO A 45 0.10 5.85 -28.61
CA PRO A 45 0.55 6.88 -27.68
C PRO A 45 0.73 8.21 -28.41
N GLY A 46 0.04 9.25 -27.93
CA GLY A 46 0.14 10.61 -28.49
C GLY A 46 1.38 11.37 -28.03
N LEU A 47 2.10 10.83 -27.03
CA LEU A 47 3.35 11.36 -26.47
C LEU A 47 4.35 10.23 -26.27
N THR A 48 5.64 10.54 -26.43
CA THR A 48 6.76 9.61 -26.22
C THR A 48 7.71 10.16 -25.15
N SER A 49 8.61 9.31 -24.63
CA SER A 49 9.66 9.76 -23.72
C SER A 49 10.51 10.87 -24.32
N GLY A 50 10.83 11.91 -23.54
CA GLY A 50 11.62 13.05 -23.95
C GLY A 50 11.16 14.36 -23.34
N SER A 51 11.76 15.46 -23.81
CA SER A 51 11.41 16.82 -23.41
C SER A 51 10.23 17.34 -24.22
N HIS A 52 9.28 17.96 -23.55
CA HIS A 52 8.07 18.51 -24.16
C HIS A 52 7.80 19.91 -23.63
N THR A 53 6.93 20.63 -24.32
CA THR A 53 6.41 21.94 -23.92
C THR A 53 4.87 21.93 -23.94
N ILE A 54 4.28 22.74 -23.10
CA ILE A 54 2.83 22.94 -23.02
C ILE A 54 2.53 24.40 -22.74
N SER A 55 1.46 24.93 -23.33
CA SER A 55 0.93 26.24 -22.94
C SER A 55 0.03 26.09 -21.72
N SER A 56 0.36 26.78 -20.64
CA SER A 56 -0.42 26.76 -19.41
C SER A 56 -0.45 28.16 -18.79
N GLY A 57 -1.65 28.64 -18.45
CA GLY A 57 -1.83 29.97 -17.88
C GLY A 57 -1.26 31.10 -18.76
N GLY A 58 -1.24 30.92 -20.07
CA GLY A 58 -0.66 31.89 -21.05
C GLY A 58 0.87 31.85 -21.10
N GLN A 59 1.53 30.89 -20.49
CA GLN A 59 2.99 30.72 -20.50
C GLN A 59 3.38 29.40 -21.16
N ASN A 60 4.53 29.38 -21.84
CA ASN A 60 5.15 28.13 -22.26
C ASN A 60 5.88 27.50 -21.08
N ARG A 61 5.44 26.31 -20.69
CA ARG A 61 6.03 25.50 -19.62
C ARG A 61 6.66 24.25 -20.26
N SER A 62 7.71 23.74 -19.66
CA SER A 62 8.38 22.53 -20.13
C SER A 62 8.31 21.40 -19.12
N TYR A 63 8.45 20.17 -19.58
CA TYR A 63 8.53 18.98 -18.74
C TYR A 63 9.31 17.88 -19.47
N ILE A 64 9.80 16.90 -18.72
CA ILE A 64 10.41 15.68 -19.25
C ILE A 64 9.48 14.52 -18.91
N LEU A 65 9.17 13.71 -19.93
CA LEU A 65 8.30 12.53 -19.83
C LEU A 65 9.11 11.25 -19.98
N ARG A 66 8.79 10.24 -19.19
CA ARG A 66 9.27 8.87 -19.32
C ARG A 66 8.09 7.90 -19.37
N VAL A 67 7.88 7.32 -20.54
CA VAL A 67 6.93 6.24 -20.79
C VAL A 67 7.68 4.91 -20.68
N PRO A 68 7.12 3.86 -20.06
CA PRO A 68 7.76 2.55 -20.01
C PRO A 68 8.14 2.02 -21.41
N ASN A 69 9.29 1.36 -21.53
CA ASN A 69 9.78 0.85 -22.82
C ASN A 69 8.83 -0.17 -23.47
N ASN A 70 8.08 -0.91 -22.64
CA ASN A 70 7.09 -1.90 -23.04
C ASN A 70 5.65 -1.36 -22.87
N TYR A 71 5.44 -0.06 -23.10
CA TYR A 71 4.13 0.57 -22.95
C TYR A 71 3.07 -0.12 -23.81
N ASP A 72 2.00 -0.56 -23.15
CA ASP A 72 0.78 -1.12 -23.75
C ASP A 72 -0.38 -0.12 -23.54
N ASN A 73 -0.98 0.33 -24.61
CA ASN A 73 -2.09 1.30 -24.57
C ASN A 73 -3.39 0.73 -24.02
N ASN A 74 -3.48 -0.59 -23.78
CA ASN A 74 -4.60 -1.25 -23.11
C ASN A 74 -4.35 -1.48 -21.61
N HIS A 75 -3.12 -1.21 -21.13
CA HIS A 75 -2.76 -1.27 -19.72
C HIS A 75 -2.79 0.13 -19.09
N GLN A 76 -3.51 0.29 -17.99
CA GLN A 76 -3.56 1.54 -17.24
C GLN A 76 -2.31 1.67 -16.36
N TYR A 77 -1.55 2.76 -16.56
CA TYR A 77 -0.29 2.99 -15.87
C TYR A 77 -0.43 3.96 -14.72
N ARG A 78 0.27 3.70 -13.62
CA ARG A 78 0.55 4.67 -12.57
C ARG A 78 1.27 5.87 -13.17
N LEU A 79 0.98 7.07 -12.64
CA LEU A 79 1.65 8.32 -13.00
C LEU A 79 2.31 8.94 -11.78
N PHE A 80 3.61 9.21 -11.85
CA PHE A 80 4.36 9.90 -10.81
C PHE A 80 4.89 11.24 -11.31
N VAL A 81 4.50 12.34 -10.64
CA VAL A 81 4.97 13.70 -10.89
C VAL A 81 6.15 13.98 -9.95
N GLY A 82 7.36 14.02 -10.49
CA GLY A 82 8.59 14.30 -9.76
C GLY A 82 8.94 15.78 -9.79
N LEU A 83 9.00 16.45 -8.64
CA LEU A 83 9.15 17.90 -8.50
C LEU A 83 10.54 18.25 -7.97
N HIS A 84 11.30 19.08 -8.71
CA HIS A 84 12.65 19.48 -8.36
C HIS A 84 12.70 20.48 -7.18
N TRP A 85 13.84 20.61 -6.52
CA TRP A 85 14.10 21.55 -5.44
C TRP A 85 14.38 22.99 -5.96
N ARG A 86 14.59 23.93 -5.06
CA ARG A 86 14.97 25.31 -5.42
C ARG A 86 16.35 25.32 -6.11
N GLY A 87 16.40 25.88 -7.30
CA GLY A 87 17.61 25.90 -8.13
C GLY A 87 17.84 24.62 -8.95
N GLY A 88 17.12 23.54 -8.63
CA GLY A 88 17.12 22.32 -9.45
C GLY A 88 16.24 22.45 -10.71
N THR A 89 16.28 21.44 -11.54
CA THR A 89 15.57 21.41 -12.83
C THR A 89 14.81 20.10 -13.03
N ALA A 90 13.92 20.08 -14.01
CA ALA A 90 13.28 18.84 -14.47
C ALA A 90 14.32 17.79 -14.89
N ASN A 91 15.46 18.21 -15.47
CA ASN A 91 16.52 17.31 -15.86
C ASN A 91 17.21 16.65 -14.66
N ASP A 92 17.39 17.37 -13.55
CA ASP A 92 18.01 16.79 -12.35
C ASP A 92 17.12 15.68 -11.75
N VAL A 93 15.79 15.87 -11.75
CA VAL A 93 14.86 14.83 -11.34
C VAL A 93 14.85 13.65 -12.29
N ASP A 94 14.82 13.92 -13.59
CA ASP A 94 14.74 12.88 -14.62
C ASP A 94 16.03 12.08 -14.72
N SER A 95 17.19 12.74 -14.76
CA SER A 95 18.49 12.07 -14.90
C SER A 95 19.00 11.47 -13.60
N GLY A 96 18.57 12.00 -12.43
CA GLY A 96 19.13 11.67 -11.12
C GLY A 96 20.42 12.42 -10.78
N GLY A 97 20.75 13.46 -11.54
CA GLY A 97 21.95 14.29 -11.30
C GLY A 97 23.26 13.48 -11.37
N THR A 98 24.11 13.65 -10.38
CA THR A 98 25.40 12.94 -10.30
C THR A 98 25.28 11.44 -10.05
N ASP A 99 24.18 10.99 -9.42
CA ASP A 99 23.90 9.57 -9.17
C ASP A 99 23.27 8.85 -10.37
N GLY A 100 22.93 9.61 -11.40
CA GLY A 100 22.41 9.10 -12.65
C GLY A 100 21.09 8.33 -12.50
N TYR A 101 20.86 7.38 -13.40
CA TYR A 101 19.64 6.57 -13.42
C TYR A 101 19.23 5.99 -12.05
N ASN A 102 20.19 5.66 -11.20
CA ASN A 102 19.90 5.08 -9.89
C ASN A 102 19.09 6.01 -8.96
N TRP A 103 19.23 7.34 -9.17
CA TRP A 103 18.49 8.35 -8.42
C TRP A 103 17.37 9.02 -9.22
N SER A 104 17.18 8.64 -10.48
CA SER A 104 16.10 9.16 -11.35
C SER A 104 14.75 9.07 -10.62
N TYR A 105 14.04 10.21 -10.54
CA TYR A 105 12.81 10.38 -9.77
C TYR A 105 12.95 9.89 -8.31
N TYR A 106 14.01 10.31 -7.64
CA TYR A 106 14.30 9.92 -6.25
C TYR A 106 14.47 8.39 -6.08
N GLY A 107 15.02 7.73 -7.11
CA GLY A 107 15.23 6.28 -7.18
C GLY A 107 13.99 5.45 -7.54
N LEU A 108 12.83 6.08 -7.68
CA LEU A 108 11.57 5.37 -7.95
C LEU A 108 11.51 4.77 -9.35
N ARG A 109 12.15 5.41 -10.34
CA ARG A 109 12.19 4.88 -11.72
C ARG A 109 12.91 3.54 -11.77
N ARG A 110 14.06 3.40 -11.14
CA ARG A 110 14.80 2.15 -11.04
C ARG A 110 13.97 1.05 -10.35
N LEU A 111 13.24 1.40 -9.29
CA LEU A 111 12.39 0.45 -8.57
C LEU A 111 11.19 0.02 -9.40
N ALA A 112 10.57 0.93 -10.16
CA ALA A 112 9.48 0.61 -11.08
C ALA A 112 9.93 -0.32 -12.22
N ASP A 113 11.09 -0.03 -12.83
CA ASP A 113 11.65 -0.84 -13.89
C ASP A 113 12.02 -2.25 -13.39
N ASN A 114 12.62 -2.36 -12.20
CA ASN A 114 12.97 -3.65 -11.57
C ASN A 114 11.75 -4.48 -11.18
N ALA A 115 10.66 -3.83 -10.80
CA ALA A 115 9.42 -4.52 -10.44
C ALA A 115 8.61 -4.99 -11.65
N GLY A 116 8.99 -4.57 -12.88
CA GLY A 116 8.20 -4.82 -14.09
C GLY A 116 6.80 -4.18 -14.06
N ASN A 117 6.61 -3.22 -13.18
CA ASN A 117 5.31 -2.70 -12.78
C ASN A 117 4.97 -1.37 -13.48
N GLY A 118 5.59 -1.09 -14.58
CA GLY A 118 5.43 0.08 -15.44
C GLY A 118 4.82 1.34 -14.78
N THR A 119 5.60 2.40 -14.70
CA THR A 119 5.12 3.70 -14.20
C THR A 119 5.46 4.76 -15.23
N ILE A 120 4.51 5.62 -15.57
CA ILE A 120 4.76 6.84 -16.32
C ILE A 120 5.33 7.86 -15.36
N PHE A 121 6.50 8.40 -15.66
CA PHE A 121 7.14 9.45 -14.88
C PHE A 121 7.13 10.76 -15.64
N VAL A 122 6.86 11.86 -14.93
CA VAL A 122 6.94 13.21 -15.50
C VAL A 122 7.65 14.15 -14.53
N ALA A 123 8.63 14.90 -15.04
CA ALA A 123 9.34 15.94 -14.32
C ALA A 123 8.98 17.31 -14.93
N PRO A 124 8.06 18.07 -14.34
CA PRO A 124 7.75 19.41 -14.79
C PRO A 124 8.83 20.40 -14.35
N GLN A 125 9.02 21.48 -15.15
CA GLN A 125 9.96 22.56 -14.85
C GLN A 125 9.25 23.72 -14.16
N GLY A 126 9.67 24.04 -12.96
CA GLY A 126 9.20 25.21 -12.22
C GLY A 126 9.80 26.52 -12.75
N ASN A 127 9.03 27.59 -12.74
CA ASN A 127 9.47 28.92 -13.16
C ASN A 127 10.59 29.42 -12.24
N GLY A 128 11.69 29.90 -12.84
CA GLY A 128 12.86 30.35 -12.09
C GLY A 128 13.50 29.27 -11.23
N ASN A 129 13.41 28.01 -11.66
CA ASN A 129 13.89 26.84 -10.95
C ASN A 129 13.33 26.73 -9.52
N GLY A 130 12.03 26.97 -9.37
CA GLY A 130 11.33 26.91 -8.08
C GLY A 130 9.82 26.78 -8.23
N TRP A 131 9.10 26.72 -7.12
CA TRP A 131 7.68 26.46 -7.02
C TRP A 131 6.98 27.47 -6.10
N ALA A 132 7.15 28.77 -6.39
CA ALA A 132 6.52 29.82 -5.58
C ALA A 132 5.00 29.80 -5.69
N ASN A 133 4.47 29.28 -6.79
CA ASN A 133 3.04 29.08 -7.04
C ASN A 133 2.15 30.33 -6.82
N PRO A 134 2.59 31.53 -7.23
CA PRO A 134 1.77 32.74 -7.02
C PRO A 134 0.43 32.62 -7.76
N GLY A 135 -0.66 32.88 -7.03
CA GLY A 135 -2.02 32.76 -7.61
C GLY A 135 -2.41 31.35 -8.06
N GLY A 136 -1.66 30.30 -7.68
CA GLY A 136 -1.94 28.91 -8.07
C GLY A 136 -1.44 28.55 -9.49
N GLN A 137 -0.54 29.35 -10.07
CA GLN A 137 -0.07 29.13 -11.46
C GLN A 137 0.60 27.77 -11.66
N ASP A 138 1.33 27.26 -10.65
CA ASP A 138 1.99 25.97 -10.78
C ASP A 138 1.03 24.81 -10.58
N VAL A 139 -0.02 24.98 -9.75
CA VAL A 139 -1.14 24.03 -9.68
C VAL A 139 -1.86 23.96 -11.02
N THR A 140 -2.14 25.10 -11.65
CA THR A 140 -2.76 25.16 -13.00
C THR A 140 -1.88 24.47 -14.04
N PHE A 141 -0.57 24.67 -13.98
CA PHE A 141 0.38 23.98 -14.88
C PHE A 141 0.31 22.46 -14.71
N ILE A 142 0.27 21.95 -13.48
CA ILE A 142 0.15 20.51 -13.25
C ILE A 142 -1.21 19.98 -13.71
N ASP A 143 -2.32 20.73 -13.51
CA ASP A 143 -3.63 20.34 -14.03
C ASP A 143 -3.63 20.20 -15.56
N ASP A 144 -3.03 21.17 -16.27
CA ASP A 144 -2.94 21.15 -17.74
C ASP A 144 -2.05 20.00 -18.22
N LEU A 145 -0.94 19.76 -17.52
CA LEU A 145 -0.02 18.67 -17.80
C LEU A 145 -0.70 17.29 -17.63
N LEU A 146 -1.41 17.07 -16.52
CA LEU A 146 -2.14 15.83 -16.28
C LEU A 146 -3.19 15.60 -17.37
N ARG A 147 -3.96 16.61 -17.72
CA ARG A 147 -4.96 16.53 -18.80
C ARG A 147 -4.34 16.16 -20.15
N GLN A 148 -3.15 16.71 -20.48
CA GLN A 148 -2.43 16.37 -21.70
C GLN A 148 -1.95 14.90 -21.67
N LEU A 149 -1.39 14.45 -20.55
CA LEU A 149 -0.91 13.08 -20.40
C LEU A 149 -2.05 12.06 -20.48
N GLU A 150 -3.16 12.30 -19.77
CA GLU A 150 -4.36 11.46 -19.78
C GLU A 150 -5.04 11.39 -21.15
N GLY A 151 -4.95 12.47 -21.92
CA GLY A 151 -5.44 12.52 -23.31
C GLY A 151 -4.59 11.70 -24.27
N ALA A 152 -3.30 11.56 -23.99
CA ALA A 152 -2.29 10.97 -24.88
C ALA A 152 -1.87 9.55 -24.49
N LEU A 153 -2.01 9.17 -23.22
CA LEU A 153 -1.52 7.91 -22.64
C LEU A 153 -2.61 7.25 -21.79
N CYS A 154 -2.51 5.93 -21.63
CA CYS A 154 -3.40 5.17 -20.77
C CYS A 154 -2.95 5.27 -19.31
N VAL A 155 -3.53 6.21 -18.56
CA VAL A 155 -3.21 6.50 -17.16
C VAL A 155 -4.31 5.95 -16.26
N ASP A 156 -3.92 5.33 -15.14
CA ASP A 156 -4.82 5.04 -14.03
C ASP A 156 -5.00 6.30 -13.17
N THR A 157 -6.13 6.98 -13.32
CA THR A 157 -6.41 8.21 -12.58
C THR A 157 -6.55 8.00 -11.08
N SER A 158 -6.72 6.76 -10.61
CA SER A 158 -6.67 6.40 -9.19
C SER A 158 -5.24 6.24 -8.65
N GLN A 159 -4.24 6.29 -9.52
CA GLN A 159 -2.82 6.03 -9.27
C GLN A 159 -1.93 7.21 -9.68
N VAL A 160 -2.40 8.44 -9.44
CA VAL A 160 -1.63 9.67 -9.69
C VAL A 160 -0.94 10.11 -8.41
N PHE A 161 0.38 10.23 -8.44
CA PHE A 161 1.22 10.58 -7.30
C PHE A 161 2.05 11.83 -7.57
N ALA A 162 2.39 12.58 -6.54
CA ALA A 162 3.40 13.62 -6.61
C ALA A 162 4.44 13.43 -5.51
N GLY A 163 5.69 13.76 -5.81
CA GLY A 163 6.76 13.74 -4.82
C GLY A 163 7.90 14.67 -5.19
N GLY A 164 8.61 15.15 -4.18
CA GLY A 164 9.73 16.05 -4.40
C GLY A 164 10.47 16.39 -3.12
N PHE A 165 11.62 17.00 -3.31
CA PHE A 165 12.51 17.44 -2.24
C PHE A 165 12.44 18.96 -2.06
N SER A 166 12.53 19.44 -0.82
CA SER A 166 12.64 20.87 -0.48
C SER A 166 11.49 21.68 -1.07
N TYR A 167 11.74 22.58 -2.04
CA TYR A 167 10.68 23.32 -2.74
C TYR A 167 9.76 22.41 -3.56
N GLY A 168 10.27 21.31 -4.13
CA GLY A 168 9.45 20.29 -4.78
C GLY A 168 8.53 19.55 -3.80
N ALA A 169 9.00 19.32 -2.58
CA ALA A 169 8.19 18.80 -1.48
C ALA A 169 7.07 19.78 -1.09
N ALA A 170 7.38 21.07 -1.04
CA ALA A 170 6.39 22.11 -0.77
C ALA A 170 5.31 22.16 -1.87
N MET A 171 5.71 21.97 -3.14
CA MET A 171 4.75 21.90 -4.24
C MET A 171 3.93 20.62 -4.20
N SER A 172 4.52 19.46 -3.86
CA SER A 172 3.77 18.20 -3.65
C SER A 172 2.70 18.37 -2.57
N TYR A 173 3.04 19.05 -1.47
CA TYR A 173 2.10 19.39 -0.42
C TYR A 173 1.00 20.34 -0.91
N ALA A 174 1.33 21.37 -1.68
CA ALA A 174 0.36 22.31 -2.26
C ALA A 174 -0.62 21.60 -3.20
N LEU A 175 -0.14 20.62 -3.99
CA LEU A 175 -0.99 19.78 -4.85
C LEU A 175 -1.95 18.92 -4.02
N ALA A 176 -1.49 18.28 -2.95
CA ALA A 176 -2.37 17.53 -2.05
C ALA A 176 -3.46 18.42 -1.43
N CYS A 177 -3.13 19.68 -1.08
CA CYS A 177 -4.12 20.63 -0.58
C CYS A 177 -5.14 21.03 -1.63
N ALA A 178 -4.67 21.39 -2.83
CA ALA A 178 -5.49 21.98 -3.87
C ALA A 178 -6.25 20.96 -4.73
N ARG A 179 -5.75 19.73 -4.83
CA ARG A 179 -6.27 18.66 -5.70
C ARG A 179 -6.40 17.31 -4.95
N PRO A 180 -7.11 17.26 -3.82
CA PRO A 180 -7.19 16.07 -2.98
C PRO A 180 -7.89 14.88 -3.64
N THR A 181 -8.67 15.11 -4.70
CA THR A 181 -9.35 14.06 -5.47
C THR A 181 -8.56 13.59 -6.69
N VAL A 182 -7.46 14.28 -7.03
CA VAL A 182 -6.57 13.94 -8.16
C VAL A 182 -5.38 13.11 -7.67
N PHE A 183 -4.71 13.60 -6.61
CA PHE A 183 -3.53 12.92 -6.11
C PHE A 183 -3.91 11.85 -5.08
N ARG A 184 -3.59 10.61 -5.41
CA ARG A 184 -3.79 9.46 -4.53
C ARG A 184 -2.92 9.54 -3.29
N ALA A 185 -1.67 9.96 -3.47
CA ALA A 185 -0.74 10.19 -2.38
C ALA A 185 0.36 11.19 -2.78
N VAL A 186 1.01 11.76 -1.77
CA VAL A 186 2.19 12.60 -1.94
C VAL A 186 3.37 12.14 -1.08
N ALA A 187 4.59 12.27 -1.63
CA ALA A 187 5.85 12.02 -0.94
C ALA A 187 6.61 13.34 -0.74
N VAL A 188 6.82 13.72 0.51
CA VAL A 188 7.34 15.02 0.93
C VAL A 188 8.70 14.83 1.60
N TYR A 189 9.80 15.08 0.87
CA TYR A 189 11.16 14.96 1.37
C TYR A 189 11.65 16.34 1.88
N SER A 190 11.89 16.46 3.18
CA SER A 190 12.39 17.69 3.84
C SER A 190 11.62 18.94 3.41
N GLY A 191 10.28 18.90 3.52
CA GLY A 191 9.36 19.92 3.03
C GLY A 191 8.87 20.90 4.10
N ALA A 192 8.35 22.03 3.61
CA ALA A 192 7.62 23.02 4.40
C ALA A 192 6.49 23.63 3.56
N ASN A 193 5.57 24.39 4.14
CA ASN A 193 4.53 25.10 3.39
C ASN A 193 5.10 26.34 2.71
N LEU A 194 5.78 26.19 1.57
CA LEU A 194 6.36 27.29 0.79
C LEU A 194 5.56 27.64 -0.48
N SER A 195 4.79 26.69 -1.00
CA SER A 195 4.00 26.84 -2.23
C SER A 195 2.52 27.11 -1.96
N GLY A 196 2.17 27.29 -0.68
CA GLY A 196 0.80 27.49 -0.21
C GLY A 196 0.05 26.19 0.02
N CYS A 197 -1.17 26.31 0.54
CA CYS A 197 -2.10 25.21 0.75
C CYS A 197 -3.52 25.73 0.58
N SER A 198 -3.97 25.83 -0.66
CA SER A 198 -5.35 26.21 -0.97
C SER A 198 -6.27 25.01 -0.72
N GLY A 199 -7.28 25.15 0.13
CA GLY A 199 -8.14 24.05 0.58
C GLY A 199 -7.55 23.35 1.80
N GLY A 200 -6.79 22.28 1.62
CA GLY A 200 -6.01 21.59 2.67
C GLY A 200 -6.80 20.95 3.82
N THR A 201 -8.09 20.67 3.62
CA THR A 201 -8.99 20.08 4.64
C THR A 201 -9.44 18.66 4.29
N GLN A 202 -9.12 18.23 3.07
CA GLN A 202 -9.51 16.91 2.58
C GLN A 202 -8.42 15.87 2.81
N PRO A 203 -8.78 14.59 2.91
CA PRO A 203 -7.83 13.51 3.08
C PRO A 203 -7.04 13.26 1.78
N VAL A 204 -5.73 13.06 1.92
CA VAL A 204 -4.80 12.55 0.90
C VAL A 204 -3.79 11.68 1.62
N ALA A 205 -3.41 10.53 1.05
CA ALA A 205 -2.37 9.70 1.66
C ALA A 205 -1.02 10.45 1.64
N PHE A 206 -0.28 10.38 2.73
CA PHE A 206 0.88 11.24 2.94
C PHE A 206 2.06 10.45 3.51
N ILE A 207 3.23 10.55 2.87
CA ILE A 207 4.49 10.14 3.45
C ILE A 207 5.42 11.34 3.55
N GLY A 208 5.90 11.63 4.76
CA GLY A 208 6.88 12.68 5.04
C GLY A 208 8.19 12.08 5.52
N LEU A 209 9.30 12.53 4.94
CA LEU A 209 10.66 12.13 5.30
C LEU A 209 11.44 13.39 5.65
N HIS A 210 12.06 13.47 6.86
CA HIS A 210 12.69 14.71 7.28
C HIS A 210 13.85 14.48 8.25
N GLY A 211 14.96 15.22 8.05
CA GLY A 211 16.14 15.15 8.89
C GLY A 211 15.99 15.94 10.19
N LEU A 212 16.42 15.34 11.31
CA LEU A 212 16.50 16.04 12.62
C LEU A 212 17.40 17.26 12.59
N ARG A 213 18.47 17.20 11.77
CA ARG A 213 19.50 18.23 11.64
C ARG A 213 19.30 19.12 10.42
N ASP A 214 18.10 19.13 9.84
CA ASP A 214 17.79 20.01 8.73
C ASP A 214 17.89 21.46 9.17
N ASN A 215 18.91 22.17 8.65
CA ASN A 215 19.22 23.56 8.97
C ASN A 215 18.70 24.54 7.90
N VAL A 216 18.05 24.04 6.86
CA VAL A 216 17.40 24.83 5.79
C VAL A 216 15.90 24.95 6.05
N LEU A 217 15.23 23.82 6.23
CA LEU A 217 13.83 23.72 6.61
C LEU A 217 13.71 22.87 7.88
N PRO A 218 13.63 23.48 9.07
CA PRO A 218 13.61 22.74 10.33
C PRO A 218 12.56 21.65 10.35
N ILE A 219 12.86 20.49 10.93
CA ILE A 219 11.96 19.33 11.02
C ILE A 219 10.57 19.69 11.59
N ALA A 220 10.46 20.75 12.39
CA ALA A 220 9.18 21.27 12.86
C ALA A 220 8.23 21.62 11.70
N SER A 221 8.77 22.10 10.57
CA SER A 221 7.99 22.37 9.36
C SER A 221 7.39 21.09 8.78
N GLY A 222 8.20 20.04 8.64
CA GLY A 222 7.73 18.73 8.15
C GLY A 222 6.71 18.10 9.09
N ARG A 223 6.92 18.21 10.41
CA ARG A 223 5.94 17.74 11.42
C ARG A 223 4.60 18.47 11.25
N ALA A 224 4.61 19.78 10.99
CA ALA A 224 3.37 20.54 10.78
C ALA A 224 2.58 20.05 9.55
N LEU A 225 3.26 19.71 8.43
CA LEU A 225 2.64 19.13 7.25
C LEU A 225 2.04 17.76 7.54
N ARG A 226 2.79 16.89 8.21
CA ARG A 226 2.34 15.58 8.67
C ARG A 226 1.08 15.69 9.53
N ASP A 227 1.10 16.54 10.54
CA ASP A 227 0.01 16.68 11.52
C ASP A 227 -1.28 17.18 10.86
N GLN A 228 -1.19 17.96 9.79
CA GLN A 228 -2.36 18.33 9.00
C GLN A 228 -3.00 17.09 8.38
N PHE A 229 -2.22 16.21 7.73
CA PHE A 229 -2.78 15.00 7.12
C PHE A 229 -3.14 13.93 8.15
N VAL A 230 -2.51 13.88 9.33
CA VAL A 230 -2.98 13.07 10.46
C VAL A 230 -4.43 13.46 10.82
N ARG A 231 -4.71 14.76 10.92
CA ARG A 231 -6.07 15.25 11.20
C ARG A 231 -7.04 15.00 10.03
N ASN A 232 -6.66 15.37 8.81
CA ASN A 232 -7.52 15.24 7.62
C ASN A 232 -7.90 13.79 7.34
N ASN A 233 -6.96 12.89 7.53
CA ASN A 233 -7.14 11.46 7.26
C ASN A 233 -7.78 10.71 8.44
N GLY A 234 -8.05 11.41 9.55
CA GLY A 234 -8.70 10.83 10.74
C GLY A 234 -7.84 9.81 11.46
N CYS A 235 -6.51 9.90 11.32
CA CYS A 235 -5.59 9.00 12.01
C CYS A 235 -5.58 9.24 13.52
N THR A 236 -5.25 8.21 14.30
CA THR A 236 -5.02 8.35 15.74
C THR A 236 -3.80 9.24 15.99
N PRO A 237 -3.94 10.39 16.66
CA PRO A 237 -2.81 11.26 16.97
C PRO A 237 -1.78 10.52 17.84
N GLN A 238 -0.51 10.67 17.51
CA GLN A 238 0.61 10.12 18.29
C GLN A 238 1.87 10.98 18.12
N ASN A 239 2.78 10.88 19.07
CA ASN A 239 4.15 11.39 18.93
C ASN A 239 5.01 10.24 18.39
N PRO A 240 5.30 10.19 17.08
CA PRO A 240 6.13 9.11 16.54
C PRO A 240 7.54 9.20 17.15
N PRO A 241 8.17 8.06 17.45
CA PRO A 241 9.55 8.07 17.89
C PRO A 241 10.45 8.64 16.79
N GLU A 242 11.49 9.33 17.19
CA GLU A 242 12.51 9.86 16.31
C GLU A 242 13.88 9.34 16.74
N PRO A 243 14.84 9.17 15.82
CA PRO A 243 16.15 8.64 16.17
C PRO A 243 16.88 9.57 17.13
N ALA A 244 17.74 9.00 17.97
CA ALA A 244 18.57 9.80 18.87
C ALA A 244 19.56 10.64 18.06
N ASN A 245 19.86 11.84 18.57
CA ASN A 245 20.85 12.72 17.96
C ASN A 245 22.24 12.06 17.99
N GLY A 246 22.90 11.93 16.85
CA GLY A 246 24.17 11.21 16.70
C GLY A 246 24.03 9.72 16.40
N SER A 247 22.83 9.19 16.30
CA SER A 247 22.60 7.76 16.02
C SER A 247 22.91 7.37 14.58
N LEU A 248 22.83 8.31 13.62
CA LEU A 248 22.98 8.10 12.19
C LEU A 248 22.00 7.03 11.66
N THR A 249 20.79 7.00 12.19
CA THR A 249 19.75 6.04 11.82
C THR A 249 18.46 6.75 11.44
N HIS A 250 17.47 5.99 10.99
CA HIS A 250 16.12 6.50 10.75
C HIS A 250 15.07 5.67 11.50
N ILE A 251 13.88 6.25 11.67
CA ILE A 251 12.69 5.56 12.18
C ILE A 251 11.52 5.90 11.30
N VAL A 252 10.84 4.85 10.80
CA VAL A 252 9.62 4.96 10.01
C VAL A 252 8.43 4.58 10.86
N THR A 253 7.44 5.45 10.95
CA THR A 253 6.23 5.26 11.72
C THR A 253 5.00 5.37 10.83
N ALA A 254 4.22 4.30 10.70
CA ALA A 254 2.88 4.34 10.13
C ALA A 254 1.87 4.73 11.21
N TYR A 255 1.00 5.67 10.90
CA TYR A 255 -0.09 6.07 11.80
C TYR A 255 -1.23 5.06 11.74
N SER A 256 -1.79 4.72 12.90
CA SER A 256 -2.96 3.86 13.04
C SER A 256 -4.27 4.65 12.99
N GLY A 257 -5.40 3.94 12.82
CA GLY A 257 -6.74 4.51 12.88
C GLY A 257 -7.09 5.47 11.75
N CYS A 258 -6.22 5.60 10.74
CA CYS A 258 -6.50 6.44 9.58
C CYS A 258 -7.71 5.92 8.81
N ARG A 259 -8.46 6.83 8.18
CA ARG A 259 -9.53 6.47 7.24
C ARG A 259 -8.98 5.51 6.18
N ALA A 260 -9.74 4.45 5.87
CA ALA A 260 -9.35 3.46 4.86
C ALA A 260 -8.94 4.14 3.55
N GLY A 261 -7.77 3.77 3.05
CA GLY A 261 -7.20 4.34 1.83
C GLY A 261 -6.42 5.65 2.01
N TYR A 262 -6.33 6.22 3.21
CA TYR A 262 -5.62 7.49 3.45
C TYR A 262 -4.55 7.36 4.55
N PRO A 263 -3.56 6.45 4.40
CA PRO A 263 -2.50 6.28 5.38
C PRO A 263 -1.64 7.54 5.51
N VAL A 264 -1.06 7.71 6.70
CA VAL A 264 0.00 8.68 6.97
C VAL A 264 1.22 7.92 7.46
N VAL A 265 2.37 8.20 6.85
CA VAL A 265 3.68 7.66 7.25
C VAL A 265 4.62 8.81 7.53
N TRP A 266 5.40 8.69 8.60
CA TRP A 266 6.43 9.64 8.97
C TRP A 266 7.77 8.92 9.13
N ALA A 267 8.79 9.40 8.43
CA ALA A 267 10.16 8.92 8.52
C ALA A 267 11.08 10.06 8.98
N ALA A 268 11.54 9.99 10.22
CA ALA A 268 12.54 10.90 10.73
C ALA A 268 13.91 10.25 10.65
N PHE A 269 14.95 11.03 10.31
CA PHE A 269 16.32 10.54 10.24
C PHE A 269 17.33 11.47 10.90
N ASP A 270 18.42 10.89 11.40
CA ASP A 270 19.60 11.58 11.90
C ASP A 270 20.78 11.29 10.95
N GLY A 271 21.69 12.25 10.79
CA GLY A 271 22.88 12.10 9.93
C GLY A 271 22.95 13.19 8.88
N ALA A 272 22.42 12.93 7.69
CA ALA A 272 22.25 13.95 6.66
C ALA A 272 21.27 15.03 7.14
N GLY A 273 21.49 16.28 6.75
CA GLY A 273 20.66 17.41 7.17
C GLY A 273 19.47 17.63 6.25
N HIS A 274 19.58 18.63 5.36
CA HIS A 274 18.58 18.95 4.34
C HIS A 274 18.83 18.11 3.09
N ASP A 275 18.33 16.88 3.08
CA ASP A 275 18.68 15.88 2.07
C ASP A 275 17.52 14.91 1.77
N PRO A 276 17.30 14.51 0.48
CA PRO A 276 16.28 13.52 0.12
C PRO A 276 16.78 12.07 0.18
N GLY A 277 18.11 11.85 0.19
CA GLY A 277 18.74 10.54 0.09
C GLY A 277 19.65 10.16 1.26
N PRO A 278 19.24 10.36 2.54
CA PRO A 278 20.08 10.02 3.68
C PRO A 278 20.42 8.53 3.72
N ARG A 279 21.63 8.21 4.22
CA ARG A 279 22.09 6.83 4.42
C ARG A 279 22.35 6.59 5.89
N ASP A 280 21.96 5.42 6.40
CA ASP A 280 22.27 5.02 7.76
C ASP A 280 23.77 4.77 7.95
N GLY A 281 24.27 5.06 9.16
CA GLY A 281 25.66 4.86 9.54
C GLY A 281 26.61 5.99 9.11
N CYS A 282 26.13 7.04 8.44
CA CYS A 282 26.95 8.18 8.03
C CYS A 282 26.15 9.49 7.95
N THR A 283 26.85 10.61 7.78
CA THR A 283 26.23 11.91 7.44
C THR A 283 26.15 12.13 5.92
N CYS A 284 26.29 11.06 5.15
CA CYS A 284 26.30 11.07 3.70
C CYS A 284 24.91 10.86 3.11
N ASP A 285 24.76 11.16 1.85
CA ASP A 285 23.57 10.98 1.03
C ASP A 285 23.88 10.14 -0.22
N GLY A 286 22.88 9.94 -1.06
CA GLY A 286 22.97 9.33 -2.38
C GLY A 286 21.95 8.23 -2.64
N TRP A 287 22.00 7.67 -3.85
CA TRP A 287 21.01 6.71 -4.35
C TRP A 287 20.89 5.40 -3.56
N GLN A 288 21.89 5.04 -2.76
CA GLN A 288 21.89 3.86 -1.87
C GLN A 288 21.09 4.09 -0.57
N THR A 289 20.27 5.11 -0.54
CA THR A 289 19.38 5.45 0.57
C THR A 289 18.26 4.43 0.76
N TRP A 290 17.70 4.41 1.96
CA TRP A 290 16.48 3.70 2.31
C TRP A 290 15.20 4.42 1.84
N THR A 291 15.25 5.76 1.62
CA THR A 291 14.07 6.58 1.33
C THR A 291 13.34 6.17 0.06
N SER A 292 14.07 5.79 -0.99
CA SER A 292 13.48 5.29 -2.24
C SER A 292 12.60 4.06 -2.00
N GLY A 293 13.10 3.12 -1.18
CA GLY A 293 12.36 1.89 -0.83
C GLY A 293 11.09 2.18 -0.04
N GLU A 294 11.15 3.06 0.95
CA GLU A 294 9.98 3.41 1.77
C GLU A 294 8.92 4.16 0.97
N VAL A 295 9.31 5.09 0.09
CA VAL A 295 8.36 5.77 -0.77
C VAL A 295 7.78 4.83 -1.83
N TRP A 296 8.59 3.94 -2.42
CA TRP A 296 8.11 2.92 -3.35
C TRP A 296 7.07 2.01 -2.69
N LYS A 297 7.38 1.46 -1.52
CA LYS A 297 6.44 0.68 -0.71
C LYS A 297 5.16 1.46 -0.42
N PHE A 298 5.28 2.76 -0.11
CA PHE A 298 4.13 3.61 0.19
C PHE A 298 3.23 3.84 -1.02
N ILE A 299 3.77 4.10 -2.21
CA ILE A 299 2.94 4.34 -3.39
C ILE A 299 2.37 3.05 -3.99
N THR A 300 3.10 1.93 -3.90
CA THR A 300 2.65 0.64 -4.45
C THR A 300 1.56 -0.04 -3.64
N GLN A 301 1.34 0.35 -2.38
CA GLN A 301 0.20 -0.14 -1.62
C GLN A 301 -1.16 0.25 -2.22
N PHE A 302 -1.19 1.25 -3.11
CA PHE A 302 -2.41 1.71 -3.77
C PHE A 302 -2.61 1.12 -5.16
N ASP A 303 -1.70 0.30 -5.63
CA ASP A 303 -1.89 -0.33 -6.93
C ASP A 303 -3.27 -0.97 -6.97
N SER A 304 -4.07 -0.59 -7.99
CA SER A 304 -5.30 -1.29 -8.31
C SER A 304 -4.99 -2.72 -8.78
N ASN A 305 -3.74 -2.96 -9.20
CA ASN A 305 -3.13 -4.29 -9.34
C ASN A 305 -2.45 -4.77 -8.05
N THR A 306 -2.26 -3.92 -7.00
CA THR A 306 -2.10 -4.22 -5.58
C THR A 306 -3.35 -3.88 -4.76
N GLN A 307 -4.49 -3.66 -5.38
CA GLN A 307 -5.68 -4.30 -4.84
C GLN A 307 -5.20 -5.71 -4.55
N PRO A 308 -5.15 -6.25 -3.30
CA PRO A 308 -4.72 -7.63 -3.08
C PRO A 308 -5.40 -8.41 -4.18
N PRO A 309 -4.64 -9.00 -5.12
CA PRO A 309 -5.09 -9.33 -6.48
C PRO A 309 -6.42 -9.98 -6.28
N ASN A 310 -7.54 -9.30 -6.77
CA ASN A 310 -8.92 -9.69 -6.59
C ASN A 310 -8.88 -11.02 -5.86
N PRO A 311 -8.99 -11.03 -4.50
CA PRO A 311 -8.10 -11.86 -3.64
C PRO A 311 -8.04 -13.19 -4.30
N PRO A 312 -6.90 -13.78 -4.66
CA PRO A 312 -6.83 -14.91 -5.61
C PRO A 312 -7.86 -15.97 -5.25
N VAL A 313 -8.54 -15.68 -4.16
CA VAL A 313 -9.66 -16.38 -3.54
C VAL A 313 -10.81 -15.43 -3.28
N GLN A 314 -11.99 -15.77 -3.75
CA GLN A 314 -13.24 -15.12 -3.39
C GLN A 314 -13.84 -15.84 -2.18
N THR A 315 -14.21 -15.10 -1.14
CA THR A 315 -14.91 -15.67 0.02
C THR A 315 -16.24 -16.31 -0.42
N GLY A 316 -16.55 -17.49 0.15
CA GLY A 316 -17.74 -18.25 -0.21
C GLY A 316 -17.64 -19.06 -1.50
N VAL A 317 -16.50 -19.05 -2.16
CA VAL A 317 -16.20 -19.91 -3.32
C VAL A 317 -15.25 -21.03 -2.91
N ASN A 318 -15.56 -22.27 -3.31
CA ASN A 318 -14.69 -23.40 -3.04
C ASN A 318 -13.62 -23.55 -4.14
N TYR A 319 -12.42 -23.85 -3.72
CA TYR A 319 -11.24 -24.03 -4.57
C TYR A 319 -10.56 -25.37 -4.31
N LYS A 320 -9.94 -25.90 -5.35
CA LYS A 320 -8.90 -26.92 -5.28
C LYS A 320 -7.54 -26.26 -5.35
N LEU A 321 -6.62 -26.66 -4.49
CA LEU A 321 -5.23 -26.20 -4.49
C LEU A 321 -4.39 -27.26 -5.23
N VAL A 322 -3.97 -26.96 -6.45
CA VAL A 322 -3.22 -27.87 -7.31
C VAL A 322 -1.73 -27.55 -7.23
N ALA A 323 -0.93 -28.42 -6.66
CA ALA A 323 0.52 -28.24 -6.58
C ALA A 323 1.17 -28.19 -7.97
N GLN A 324 1.92 -27.12 -8.25
CA GLN A 324 2.42 -26.83 -9.60
C GLN A 324 3.44 -27.86 -10.12
N HIS A 325 4.24 -28.46 -9.23
CA HIS A 325 5.28 -29.44 -9.60
C HIS A 325 4.72 -30.84 -9.94
N SER A 326 3.58 -31.22 -9.34
CA SER A 326 3.03 -32.58 -9.43
C SER A 326 1.68 -32.66 -10.13
N SER A 327 0.99 -31.51 -10.27
CA SER A 327 -0.40 -31.41 -10.72
C SER A 327 -1.41 -32.14 -9.81
N LYS A 328 -0.99 -32.47 -8.59
CA LYS A 328 -1.83 -33.13 -7.58
C LYS A 328 -2.50 -32.09 -6.66
N LEU A 329 -3.53 -32.52 -5.95
CA LEU A 329 -4.33 -31.67 -5.08
C LEU A 329 -3.84 -31.74 -3.63
N VAL A 330 -3.97 -30.63 -2.90
CA VAL A 330 -3.98 -30.64 -1.45
C VAL A 330 -5.29 -31.29 -0.99
N GLY A 331 -5.20 -32.23 -0.06
CA GLY A 331 -6.35 -32.92 0.52
C GLY A 331 -6.16 -33.19 2.00
N ILE A 332 -7.28 -33.48 2.70
CA ILE A 332 -7.24 -33.95 4.09
C ILE A 332 -6.98 -35.45 4.08
N THR A 333 -5.91 -35.89 4.75
CA THR A 333 -5.50 -37.30 4.84
C THR A 333 -6.69 -38.22 5.16
N GLY A 334 -6.91 -39.21 4.30
CA GLY A 334 -8.01 -40.18 4.46
C GLY A 334 -9.41 -39.56 4.42
N ALA A 335 -9.58 -38.38 3.88
CA ALA A 335 -10.82 -37.60 3.89
C ALA A 335 -11.44 -37.43 5.29
N SER A 336 -10.59 -37.45 6.34
CA SER A 336 -11.01 -37.34 7.74
C SER A 336 -11.80 -36.04 8.01
N THR A 337 -12.78 -36.12 8.90
CA THR A 337 -13.50 -34.93 9.43
C THR A 337 -13.07 -34.61 10.85
N ALA A 338 -12.10 -35.32 11.42
CA ALA A 338 -11.65 -35.11 12.79
C ALA A 338 -10.63 -33.95 12.88
N ALA A 339 -10.68 -33.16 13.95
CA ALA A 339 -9.62 -32.22 14.29
C ALA A 339 -8.29 -32.95 14.50
N GLY A 340 -7.19 -32.34 14.08
CA GLY A 340 -5.84 -32.95 14.11
C GLY A 340 -5.48 -33.75 12.87
N ALA A 341 -6.41 -34.02 11.95
CA ALA A 341 -6.06 -34.72 10.71
C ALA A 341 -5.10 -33.86 9.88
N LEU A 342 -4.04 -34.49 9.41
CA LEU A 342 -3.00 -33.84 8.59
C LEU A 342 -3.50 -33.57 7.17
N ILE A 343 -2.75 -32.76 6.44
CA ILE A 343 -2.97 -32.56 5.01
C ILE A 343 -1.84 -33.19 4.19
N GLU A 344 -2.19 -33.68 3.03
CA GLU A 344 -1.26 -34.33 2.11
C GLU A 344 -1.56 -33.95 0.66
N GLN A 345 -0.64 -34.24 -0.22
CA GLN A 345 -0.88 -34.18 -1.66
C GLN A 345 -1.45 -35.51 -2.16
N GLU A 346 -2.49 -35.48 -2.98
CA GLU A 346 -3.12 -36.66 -3.53
C GLU A 346 -3.66 -36.44 -4.94
N SER A 347 -3.86 -37.53 -5.68
CA SER A 347 -4.50 -37.50 -6.99
C SER A 347 -5.96 -37.00 -6.85
N ALA A 348 -6.47 -36.32 -7.88
CA ALA A 348 -7.84 -35.83 -7.87
C ALA A 348 -8.85 -36.98 -7.76
N ASN A 349 -9.67 -36.99 -6.71
CA ASN A 349 -10.70 -38.00 -6.46
C ASN A 349 -12.12 -37.44 -6.48
N GLY A 350 -12.27 -36.11 -6.69
CA GLY A 350 -13.58 -35.43 -6.71
C GLY A 350 -14.21 -35.22 -5.33
N GLY A 351 -13.54 -35.66 -4.25
CA GLY A 351 -14.03 -35.56 -2.88
C GLY A 351 -14.06 -34.13 -2.32
N LEU A 352 -14.89 -33.92 -1.30
CA LEU A 352 -14.99 -32.64 -0.61
C LEU A 352 -13.74 -32.32 0.26
N SER A 353 -12.95 -33.36 0.63
CA SER A 353 -11.70 -33.21 1.36
C SER A 353 -10.58 -32.50 0.59
N GLN A 354 -10.73 -32.40 -0.75
CA GLN A 354 -9.84 -31.68 -1.66
C GLN A 354 -10.35 -30.28 -2.04
N GLN A 355 -11.38 -29.80 -1.35
CA GLN A 355 -12.03 -28.53 -1.64
C GLN A 355 -12.00 -27.63 -0.41
N PHE A 356 -11.60 -26.40 -0.62
CA PHE A 356 -11.41 -25.43 0.45
C PHE A 356 -12.08 -24.12 0.10
N ASP A 357 -12.65 -23.44 1.08
CA ASP A 357 -13.04 -22.04 0.97
C ASP A 357 -12.14 -21.17 1.84
N PHE A 358 -12.11 -19.89 1.53
CA PHE A 358 -11.27 -18.91 2.20
C PHE A 358 -12.15 -17.95 2.99
N VAL A 359 -11.96 -17.94 4.30
CA VAL A 359 -12.69 -17.07 5.24
C VAL A 359 -11.80 -15.88 5.57
N ASP A 360 -12.24 -14.68 5.27
CA ASP A 360 -11.47 -13.46 5.54
C ASP A 360 -11.16 -13.29 7.03
N SER A 361 -9.91 -12.97 7.34
CA SER A 361 -9.41 -12.72 8.70
C SER A 361 -8.92 -11.28 8.89
N GLY A 362 -9.10 -10.42 7.88
CA GLY A 362 -8.56 -9.07 7.84
C GLY A 362 -7.08 -9.01 7.45
N ASP A 363 -6.58 -7.82 7.16
CA ASP A 363 -5.17 -7.54 6.82
C ASP A 363 -4.61 -8.37 5.64
N GLY A 364 -5.48 -8.87 4.74
CA GLY A 364 -5.09 -9.73 3.60
C GLY A 364 -4.77 -11.17 4.00
N TYR A 365 -5.21 -11.62 5.17
CA TYR A 365 -5.10 -13.00 5.62
C TYR A 365 -6.45 -13.72 5.58
N TYR A 366 -6.40 -15.04 5.37
CA TYR A 366 -7.55 -15.92 5.27
C TYR A 366 -7.35 -17.16 6.12
N ARG A 367 -8.44 -17.69 6.68
CA ARG A 367 -8.48 -19.06 7.18
C ARG A 367 -8.92 -19.97 6.04
N VAL A 368 -8.17 -21.04 5.79
CA VAL A 368 -8.43 -22.00 4.72
C VAL A 368 -9.27 -23.12 5.29
N ARG A 369 -10.56 -23.15 4.98
CA ARG A 369 -11.54 -24.07 5.57
C ARG A 369 -11.82 -25.24 4.63
N ALA A 370 -11.64 -26.45 5.16
CA ALA A 370 -11.91 -27.69 4.45
C ALA A 370 -13.43 -27.91 4.30
N ARG A 371 -13.90 -28.18 3.09
CA ARG A 371 -15.33 -28.32 2.79
C ARG A 371 -15.97 -29.57 3.40
N ASN A 372 -15.19 -30.66 3.56
CA ASN A 372 -15.72 -31.91 4.13
C ASN A 372 -15.98 -31.84 5.65
N SER A 373 -15.21 -31.04 6.38
CA SER A 373 -15.26 -30.98 7.85
C SER A 373 -15.72 -29.64 8.41
N GLY A 374 -15.56 -28.55 7.67
CA GLY A 374 -15.73 -27.20 8.18
C GLY A 374 -14.59 -26.71 9.07
N LEU A 375 -13.54 -27.52 9.29
CA LEU A 375 -12.34 -27.17 10.05
C LEU A 375 -11.36 -26.37 9.20
N VAL A 376 -10.45 -25.62 9.83
CA VAL A 376 -9.48 -24.75 9.16
C VAL A 376 -8.07 -25.28 9.23
N LEU A 377 -7.26 -25.01 8.20
CA LEU A 377 -5.85 -25.42 8.17
C LEU A 377 -5.03 -24.60 9.17
N GLN A 378 -4.30 -25.30 10.04
CA GLN A 378 -3.45 -24.73 11.09
C GLN A 378 -2.03 -25.26 11.01
N ALA A 379 -1.03 -24.38 11.14
CA ALA A 379 0.35 -24.75 11.37
C ALA A 379 0.54 -25.19 12.84
N ALA A 380 1.20 -26.34 13.05
CA ALA A 380 1.41 -26.89 14.39
C ALA A 380 2.25 -25.97 15.30
N ASN A 381 3.18 -25.22 14.73
CA ASN A 381 4.03 -24.22 15.41
C ASN A 381 4.72 -23.31 14.36
N ALA A 382 5.64 -22.44 14.79
CA ALA A 382 6.34 -21.50 13.91
C ALA A 382 7.62 -22.07 13.26
N ASN A 383 7.96 -23.34 13.48
CA ASN A 383 9.21 -23.92 12.97
C ASN A 383 9.06 -24.36 11.50
N SER A 384 10.17 -24.27 10.77
CA SER A 384 10.30 -24.86 9.44
C SER A 384 10.13 -26.38 9.52
N GLY A 385 9.36 -26.95 8.61
CA GLY A 385 9.00 -28.37 8.60
C GLY A 385 7.86 -28.76 9.55
N ALA A 386 7.21 -27.81 10.21
CA ALA A 386 6.03 -28.10 11.03
C ALA A 386 4.87 -28.62 10.18
N ASP A 387 4.12 -29.58 10.72
CA ASP A 387 2.93 -30.16 10.10
C ASP A 387 1.81 -29.12 9.96
N ILE A 388 0.99 -29.33 8.95
CA ILE A 388 -0.27 -28.62 8.78
C ILE A 388 -1.40 -29.62 8.99
N SER A 389 -2.35 -29.26 9.85
CA SER A 389 -3.52 -30.08 10.17
C SER A 389 -4.79 -29.25 10.09
N GLN A 390 -5.94 -29.91 9.99
CA GLN A 390 -7.21 -29.20 10.18
C GLN A 390 -7.58 -29.13 11.66
N GLN A 391 -8.06 -27.96 12.12
CA GLN A 391 -8.41 -27.70 13.52
C GLN A 391 -9.72 -26.91 13.60
N ALA A 392 -10.31 -26.85 14.81
CA ALA A 392 -11.44 -25.97 15.05
C ALA A 392 -11.03 -24.51 14.82
N ASP A 393 -11.91 -23.72 14.17
CA ASP A 393 -11.65 -22.32 13.85
C ASP A 393 -11.65 -21.45 15.12
N THR A 394 -10.49 -20.97 15.52
CA THR A 394 -10.28 -20.04 16.64
C THR A 394 -9.81 -18.66 16.19
N ASN A 395 -9.61 -18.47 14.89
CA ASN A 395 -9.05 -17.27 14.30
C ASN A 395 -7.66 -16.91 14.84
N SER A 396 -6.88 -17.92 15.28
CA SER A 396 -5.51 -17.73 15.74
C SER A 396 -4.56 -17.42 14.55
N THR A 397 -3.42 -16.79 14.82
CA THR A 397 -2.44 -16.47 13.76
C THR A 397 -1.85 -17.74 13.10
N ALA A 398 -1.89 -18.90 13.78
CA ALA A 398 -1.48 -20.19 13.22
C ALA A 398 -2.44 -20.71 12.13
N GLU A 399 -3.69 -20.27 12.13
CA GLU A 399 -4.75 -20.62 11.19
C GLU A 399 -4.85 -19.63 10.01
N GLN A 400 -4.13 -18.52 10.09
CA GLN A 400 -4.24 -17.42 9.14
C GLN A 400 -3.13 -17.50 8.08
N TRP A 401 -3.54 -17.45 6.83
CA TRP A 401 -2.68 -17.60 5.67
C TRP A 401 -2.82 -16.42 4.72
N ARG A 402 -1.71 -15.81 4.31
CA ARG A 402 -1.71 -14.84 3.22
C ARG A 402 -1.60 -15.60 1.90
N VAL A 403 -2.49 -15.32 0.98
CA VAL A 403 -2.44 -15.87 -0.39
C VAL A 403 -1.66 -14.87 -1.24
N VAL A 404 -0.46 -15.26 -1.68
CA VAL A 404 0.47 -14.39 -2.42
C VAL A 404 0.50 -14.84 -3.88
N ASP A 405 0.18 -13.94 -4.79
CA ASP A 405 0.25 -14.18 -6.23
C ASP A 405 1.71 -14.46 -6.66
N GLN A 406 1.90 -15.53 -7.42
CA GLN A 406 3.19 -15.96 -7.96
C GLN A 406 3.24 -15.83 -9.49
N GLY A 407 2.26 -15.14 -10.09
CA GLY A 407 2.11 -15.01 -11.52
C GLY A 407 1.47 -16.24 -12.20
N SER A 408 0.96 -16.05 -13.41
CA SER A 408 0.33 -17.11 -14.21
C SER A 408 -0.79 -17.88 -13.50
N GLY A 409 -1.50 -17.22 -12.56
CA GLY A 409 -2.58 -17.82 -11.77
C GLY A 409 -2.13 -18.76 -10.65
N ALA A 410 -0.83 -18.86 -10.39
CA ALA A 410 -0.28 -19.58 -9.25
C ALA A 410 -0.21 -18.70 -8.00
N VAL A 411 -0.38 -19.32 -6.83
CA VAL A 411 -0.26 -18.65 -5.52
C VAL A 411 0.66 -19.44 -4.59
N SER A 412 1.22 -18.77 -3.59
CA SER A 412 1.75 -19.40 -2.38
C SER A 412 0.89 -19.01 -1.18
N LEU A 413 0.78 -19.91 -0.20
CA LEU A 413 0.07 -19.66 1.06
C LEU A 413 1.11 -19.46 2.16
N VAL A 414 1.18 -18.28 2.75
CA VAL A 414 2.18 -17.91 3.79
C VAL A 414 1.48 -17.76 5.14
N ASN A 415 1.89 -18.56 6.11
CA ASN A 415 1.30 -18.56 7.44
C ASN A 415 1.63 -17.28 8.23
N ARG A 416 0.64 -16.71 8.93
CA ARG A 416 0.81 -15.45 9.68
C ARG A 416 1.68 -15.61 10.91
N LEU A 417 1.63 -16.75 11.60
CA LEU A 417 2.43 -17.01 12.80
C LEU A 417 3.92 -17.13 12.48
N SER A 418 4.24 -17.88 11.41
CA SER A 418 5.63 -18.29 11.12
C SER A 418 6.29 -17.49 9.99
N GLY A 419 5.51 -16.87 9.09
CA GLY A 419 6.01 -16.28 7.85
C GLY A 419 6.48 -17.33 6.81
N LEU A 420 6.25 -18.65 7.07
CA LEU A 420 6.66 -19.74 6.21
C LEU A 420 5.54 -20.09 5.22
N ALA A 421 5.95 -20.62 4.06
CA ALA A 421 5.02 -21.02 2.99
C ALA A 421 4.59 -22.48 3.12
N LEU A 422 3.37 -22.76 2.69
CA LEU A 422 2.88 -24.13 2.49
C LEU A 422 3.80 -24.84 1.50
N ASP A 423 4.23 -26.06 1.83
CA ASP A 423 5.28 -26.78 1.12
C ASP A 423 4.97 -28.27 1.00
N VAL A 424 5.02 -28.82 -0.21
CA VAL A 424 4.97 -30.27 -0.40
C VAL A 424 6.36 -30.82 -0.11
N TRP A 425 6.47 -31.57 0.97
CA TRP A 425 7.73 -32.03 1.55
C TRP A 425 8.59 -32.80 0.55
N GLY A 426 9.87 -32.43 0.50
CA GLY A 426 10.86 -33.11 -0.35
C GLY A 426 10.60 -33.00 -1.85
N VAL A 427 9.77 -32.06 -2.30
CA VAL A 427 9.35 -31.91 -3.72
C VAL A 427 8.76 -33.25 -4.26
N SER A 428 8.14 -34.03 -3.38
CA SER A 428 7.57 -35.34 -3.74
C SER A 428 6.40 -35.20 -4.72
N THR A 429 6.34 -36.10 -5.71
CA THR A 429 5.21 -36.20 -6.64
C THR A 429 4.29 -37.38 -6.33
N ALA A 430 4.53 -38.11 -5.25
CA ALA A 430 3.74 -39.28 -4.85
C ALA A 430 2.40 -38.85 -4.17
N ASP A 431 1.39 -39.72 -4.28
CA ASP A 431 0.21 -39.61 -3.41
C ASP A 431 0.58 -39.88 -1.96
N GLY A 432 -0.09 -39.21 -1.02
CA GLY A 432 0.23 -39.29 0.40
C GLY A 432 1.46 -38.46 0.80
N ALA A 433 2.03 -37.67 -0.12
CA ALA A 433 3.16 -36.81 0.23
C ALA A 433 2.73 -35.74 1.24
N ARG A 434 3.45 -35.69 2.34
CA ARG A 434 3.24 -34.78 3.47
C ARG A 434 3.27 -33.32 3.00
N ILE A 435 2.39 -32.49 3.52
CA ILE A 435 2.44 -31.05 3.36
C ILE A 435 2.80 -30.43 4.71
N SER A 436 3.79 -29.56 4.69
CA SER A 436 4.31 -28.85 5.84
C SER A 436 4.44 -27.35 5.52
N GLN A 437 5.12 -26.60 6.36
CA GLN A 437 5.55 -25.24 6.04
C GLN A 437 7.07 -25.16 5.94
N TRP A 438 7.57 -24.32 5.00
CA TRP A 438 9.00 -24.12 4.78
C TRP A 438 9.31 -22.69 4.35
N THR A 439 10.57 -22.25 4.49
CA THR A 439 11.01 -20.96 3.92
C THR A 439 10.66 -20.93 2.43
N PHE A 440 10.01 -19.86 2.01
CA PHE A 440 9.64 -19.70 0.60
C PHE A 440 10.89 -19.53 -0.27
N THR A 441 11.11 -20.43 -1.19
CA THR A 441 12.24 -20.45 -2.13
C THR A 441 11.81 -20.18 -3.57
N GLY A 442 10.49 -20.08 -3.82
CA GLY A 442 9.93 -19.91 -5.16
C GLY A 442 9.88 -21.20 -5.99
N ASN A 443 10.17 -22.37 -5.38
CA ASN A 443 10.09 -23.65 -6.07
C ASN A 443 8.65 -24.07 -6.36
N PRO A 444 8.37 -24.86 -7.42
CA PRO A 444 7.02 -25.24 -7.82
C PRO A 444 6.24 -26.06 -6.77
N ASN A 445 6.90 -26.73 -5.80
CA ASN A 445 6.26 -27.44 -4.69
C ASN A 445 5.68 -26.51 -3.59
N GLN A 446 5.95 -25.20 -3.69
CA GLN A 446 5.41 -24.14 -2.84
C GLN A 446 4.42 -23.24 -3.59
N ARG A 447 4.11 -23.57 -4.84
CA ARG A 447 3.18 -22.84 -5.69
C ARG A 447 1.98 -23.72 -6.04
N PHE A 448 0.81 -23.14 -5.92
CA PHE A 448 -0.47 -23.85 -6.11
C PHE A 448 -1.35 -23.09 -7.09
N GLN A 449 -1.90 -23.79 -8.08
CA GLN A 449 -2.96 -23.24 -8.93
C GLN A 449 -4.29 -23.34 -8.17
N LEU A 450 -5.02 -22.24 -8.12
CA LEU A 450 -6.37 -22.22 -7.56
C LEU A 450 -7.38 -22.53 -8.66
N GLN A 451 -8.03 -23.66 -8.57
CA GLN A 451 -9.11 -24.07 -9.46
C GLN A 451 -10.43 -24.03 -8.72
N ARG A 452 -11.43 -23.37 -9.27
CA ARG A 452 -12.80 -23.43 -8.70
C ARG A 452 -13.29 -24.86 -8.71
N ALA A 453 -13.89 -25.30 -7.58
CA ALA A 453 -14.38 -26.65 -7.38
C ALA A 453 -15.79 -26.84 -7.91
#